data_b34da159110b2207331181ed74db45c1
#
_entry.id   b34da159110b2207331181ed74db45c1
#
_cell.length_a   1.000
_cell.length_b   1.000
_cell.length_c   1.000
_cell.angle_alpha   90.00
_cell.angle_beta   90.00
_cell.angle_gamma   90.00
#
_symmetry.space_group_name_H-M   'P 1'
#
loop_
_entity.id
_entity.type
_entity.pdbx_description
1 polymer ?
#
loop_
_entity_poly.entity_id
_entity_poly.type
_entity_poly.pdbx_seq_one_letter_code
_entity_poly.pdbx_strand_id
1 'polypeptide(L)'
;FFFLCFASERKQISLIADEKSPARISHRSFATKSLRNEDSMDNSYIEDLRKQVKKALKEDKMRYRHTLGVADTSACLAMRYGVDMQKAYIAGLLHDCAKCVPDTVKLEECNRYGIEVTEFEKNSLYLLHAKLGAYYAKELYHIEDASICSAIYWHTTGHAGMTKLEEIVYIADYIEPYRNHAQNLDTIRQLAFMGLERAIYQVTKDT
;
A
#
# COMPACT_ATOMS: atom_id res chain seq x y z
N PHE A 1 -6.83 11.32 14.71
CA PHE A 1 -8.01 10.55 15.12
C PHE A 1 -8.46 9.58 14.02
N PHE A 2 -7.55 8.77 13.57
CA PHE A 2 -7.84 7.62 12.74
C PHE A 2 -7.63 6.38 13.62
N PHE A 3 -8.66 5.66 13.89
CA PHE A 3 -8.74 4.32 14.46
C PHE A 3 -9.61 4.23 15.72
N LEU A 4 -10.89 3.97 15.48
CA LEU A 4 -11.61 3.03 16.32
C LEU A 4 -11.69 1.73 15.51
N CYS A 5 -10.70 0.88 15.66
CA CYS A 5 -10.80 -0.51 15.28
C CYS A 5 -11.15 -1.30 16.54
N PHE A 6 -12.27 -2.00 16.47
CA PHE A 6 -12.87 -2.83 17.50
C PHE A 6 -11.84 -3.65 18.28
N ALA A 7 -11.77 -3.38 19.59
CA ALA A 7 -11.21 -4.31 20.54
C ALA A 7 -12.35 -5.25 20.99
N SER A 8 -12.29 -6.48 20.62
CA SER A 8 -13.02 -7.57 21.30
C SER A 8 -12.25 -8.87 21.17
N GLU A 9 -12.01 -9.41 22.37
CA GLU A 9 -11.67 -10.78 22.70
C GLU A 9 -10.24 -11.29 22.48
N ARG A 10 -9.49 -11.15 23.60
CA ARG A 10 -8.34 -12.00 23.89
C ARG A 10 -8.79 -13.46 24.03
N LYS A 11 -8.41 -14.32 23.12
CA LYS A 11 -8.20 -15.74 23.40
C LYS A 11 -6.71 -16.00 23.41
N GLN A 12 -6.22 -16.31 24.61
CA GLN A 12 -4.91 -16.92 24.82
C GLN A 12 -4.81 -18.20 23.98
N ILE A 13 -3.92 -18.21 23.01
CA ILE A 13 -3.44 -19.43 22.38
C ILE A 13 -1.99 -19.58 22.76
N SER A 14 -1.72 -20.65 23.49
CA SER A 14 -0.42 -21.08 23.97
C SER A 14 0.60 -21.20 22.84
N LEU A 15 1.79 -20.65 23.09
CA LEU A 15 3.00 -20.86 22.31
C LEU A 15 3.28 -22.36 22.14
N ILE A 16 3.23 -22.82 20.90
CA ILE A 16 4.09 -23.92 20.44
C ILE A 16 4.99 -23.26 19.40
N ALA A 17 6.23 -23.02 19.80
CA ALA A 17 7.29 -22.65 18.91
C ALA A 17 7.57 -23.83 17.99
N ASP A 18 7.12 -23.74 16.74
CA ASP A 18 7.57 -24.61 15.69
C ASP A 18 8.45 -23.77 14.74
N GLU A 19 9.75 -24.05 14.83
CA GLU A 19 10.77 -23.50 13.94
C GLU A 19 10.45 -23.92 12.50
N LYS A 20 9.76 -23.08 11.77
CA LYS A 20 9.78 -23.10 10.30
C LYS A 20 10.07 -21.71 9.79
N SER A 21 11.36 -21.50 9.55
CA SER A 21 11.88 -20.52 8.59
C SER A 21 10.90 -20.33 7.43
N PRO A 22 10.62 -19.08 7.00
CA PRO A 22 9.81 -18.85 5.81
C PRO A 22 10.43 -19.65 4.65
N ALA A 23 9.60 -20.47 4.01
CA ALA A 23 9.98 -21.35 2.93
C ALA A 23 10.88 -20.58 1.95
N ARG A 24 12.10 -21.10 1.75
CA ARG A 24 12.95 -20.74 0.62
C ARG A 24 12.10 -20.90 -0.64
N ILE A 25 11.63 -19.77 -1.18
CA ILE A 25 11.07 -19.74 -2.52
C ILE A 25 12.24 -20.09 -3.43
N SER A 26 12.17 -21.27 -4.05
CA SER A 26 13.18 -21.75 -4.98
C SER A 26 13.38 -20.68 -6.05
N HIS A 27 14.62 -20.26 -6.22
CA HIS A 27 15.05 -19.44 -7.36
C HIS A 27 14.78 -20.22 -8.66
N ARG A 28 13.55 -20.15 -9.17
CA ARG A 28 13.31 -20.43 -10.57
C ARG A 28 13.80 -19.22 -11.33
N SER A 29 14.93 -19.38 -11.99
CA SER A 29 15.48 -18.48 -12.99
C SER A 29 14.34 -18.02 -13.92
N PHE A 30 13.85 -16.79 -13.70
CA PHE A 30 13.08 -16.09 -14.72
C PHE A 30 14.09 -15.56 -15.73
N ALA A 31 14.17 -16.25 -16.86
CA ALA A 31 14.89 -15.76 -18.01
C ALA A 31 14.39 -14.34 -18.33
N THR A 32 15.32 -13.40 -18.36
CA THR A 32 15.11 -12.03 -18.81
C THR A 32 14.54 -12.05 -20.23
N LYS A 33 13.21 -11.98 -20.33
CA LYS A 33 12.52 -11.76 -21.60
C LYS A 33 12.67 -10.27 -21.92
N SER A 34 13.56 -9.99 -22.88
CA SER A 34 13.79 -8.67 -23.46
C SER A 34 12.49 -7.90 -23.61
N LEU A 35 12.41 -6.72 -22.96
CA LEU A 35 11.38 -5.71 -23.12
C LEU A 35 11.37 -5.25 -24.58
N ARG A 36 10.43 -5.74 -25.34
CA ARG A 36 9.98 -5.19 -26.63
C ARG A 36 8.46 -5.24 -26.63
N ASN A 37 7.87 -4.12 -26.31
CA ASN A 37 6.63 -3.47 -26.73
C ASN A 37 6.10 -2.59 -25.60
N GLU A 38 6.32 -1.31 -25.73
CA GLU A 38 6.02 -0.25 -24.76
C GLU A 38 4.55 0.20 -24.76
N ASP A 39 3.56 -0.60 -25.10
CA ASP A 39 2.19 -0.07 -25.21
C ASP A 39 1.04 -1.03 -24.80
N SER A 40 1.29 -2.10 -24.09
CA SER A 40 0.19 -2.86 -23.50
C SER A 40 0.53 -3.28 -22.08
N MET A 41 -0.31 -2.86 -21.12
CA MET A 41 -0.33 -3.44 -19.79
C MET A 41 -0.35 -4.97 -19.96
N ASP A 42 0.75 -5.65 -19.59
CA ASP A 42 0.75 -7.10 -19.61
C ASP A 42 -0.25 -7.58 -18.54
N ASN A 43 -1.45 -7.89 -18.98
CA ASN A 43 -2.54 -8.33 -18.12
C ASN A 43 -2.11 -9.52 -17.24
N SER A 44 -1.17 -10.36 -17.73
CA SER A 44 -0.67 -11.50 -16.97
C SER A 44 0.14 -11.07 -15.75
N TYR A 45 0.95 -10.04 -15.87
CA TYR A 45 1.75 -9.49 -14.77
C TYR A 45 0.84 -8.88 -13.67
N ILE A 46 -0.13 -8.08 -14.05
CA ILE A 46 -1.08 -7.48 -13.10
C ILE A 46 -1.90 -8.56 -12.39
N GLU A 47 -2.37 -9.58 -13.11
CA GLU A 47 -3.10 -10.70 -12.52
C GLU A 47 -2.23 -11.49 -11.53
N ASP A 48 -0.96 -11.67 -11.81
CA ASP A 48 -0.05 -12.34 -10.89
C ASP A 48 0.24 -11.50 -9.63
N LEU A 49 0.41 -10.19 -9.76
CA LEU A 49 0.49 -9.28 -8.61
C LEU A 49 -0.79 -9.34 -7.76
N ARG A 50 -1.97 -9.30 -8.38
CA ARG A 50 -3.26 -9.44 -7.68
C ARG A 50 -3.35 -10.72 -6.87
N LYS A 51 -2.92 -11.86 -7.44
CA LYS A 51 -2.90 -13.16 -6.74
C LYS A 51 -1.96 -13.12 -5.53
N GLN A 52 -0.78 -12.54 -5.68
CA GLN A 52 0.20 -12.40 -4.60
C GLN A 52 -0.34 -11.51 -3.47
N VAL A 53 -0.90 -10.34 -3.79
CA VAL A 53 -1.51 -9.42 -2.81
C VAL A 53 -2.71 -10.08 -2.12
N LYS A 54 -3.57 -10.80 -2.86
CA LYS A 54 -4.68 -11.56 -2.28
C LYS A 54 -4.20 -12.60 -1.27
N LYS A 55 -3.06 -13.25 -1.53
CA LYS A 55 -2.43 -14.19 -0.61
C LYS A 55 -1.88 -13.48 0.63
N ALA A 56 -1.23 -12.33 0.46
CA ALA A 56 -0.69 -11.54 1.57
C ALA A 56 -1.80 -11.01 2.50
N LEU A 57 -2.95 -10.64 1.94
CA LEU A 57 -4.11 -10.10 2.66
C LEU A 57 -5.22 -11.15 2.93
N LYS A 58 -4.89 -12.45 2.89
CA LYS A 58 -5.89 -13.54 2.99
C LYS A 58 -6.71 -13.53 4.28
N GLU A 59 -6.13 -13.02 5.38
CA GLU A 59 -6.76 -12.96 6.69
C GLU A 59 -7.76 -11.79 6.79
N ASP A 60 -7.67 -10.78 5.89
CA ASP A 60 -8.58 -9.63 5.85
C ASP A 60 -9.14 -9.41 4.43
N LYS A 61 -10.30 -10.04 4.17
CA LYS A 61 -10.99 -9.91 2.87
C LYS A 61 -11.46 -8.48 2.58
N MET A 62 -11.79 -7.72 3.63
CA MET A 62 -12.22 -6.33 3.47
C MET A 62 -11.03 -5.45 3.09
N ARG A 63 -9.86 -5.71 3.66
CA ARG A 63 -8.61 -5.06 3.27
C ARG A 63 -8.25 -5.33 1.80
N TYR A 64 -8.37 -6.58 1.36
CA TYR A 64 -8.14 -6.90 -0.05
C TYR A 64 -9.10 -6.15 -0.99
N ARG A 65 -10.40 -6.08 -0.62
CA ARG A 65 -11.40 -5.31 -1.39
C ARG A 65 -11.06 -3.82 -1.43
N HIS A 66 -10.69 -3.24 -0.30
CA HIS A 66 -10.19 -1.87 -0.18
C HIS A 66 -8.98 -1.65 -1.09
N THR A 67 -8.00 -2.54 -1.04
CA THR A 67 -6.79 -2.47 -1.87
C THR A 67 -7.09 -2.42 -3.37
N LEU A 68 -8.06 -3.22 -3.84
CA LEU A 68 -8.52 -3.14 -5.22
C LEU A 68 -9.19 -1.79 -5.53
N GLY A 69 -10.01 -1.28 -4.62
CA GLY A 69 -10.62 0.05 -4.74
C GLY A 69 -9.58 1.16 -4.84
N VAL A 70 -8.51 1.08 -4.04
CA VAL A 70 -7.38 2.03 -4.09
C VAL A 70 -6.64 1.95 -5.43
N ALA A 71 -6.37 0.73 -5.92
CA ALA A 71 -5.70 0.54 -7.21
C ALA A 71 -6.51 1.16 -8.37
N ASP A 72 -7.80 0.87 -8.44
CA ASP A 72 -8.70 1.39 -9.47
C ASP A 72 -8.83 2.92 -9.36
N THR A 73 -8.98 3.46 -8.15
CA THR A 73 -9.07 4.91 -7.91
C THR A 73 -7.77 5.61 -8.28
N SER A 74 -6.60 5.03 -7.95
CA SER A 74 -5.30 5.56 -8.34
C SER A 74 -5.14 5.64 -9.84
N ALA A 75 -5.55 4.60 -10.58
CA ALA A 75 -5.54 4.61 -12.05
C ALA A 75 -6.47 5.70 -12.63
N CYS A 76 -7.67 5.87 -12.08
CA CYS A 76 -8.59 6.93 -12.49
C CYS A 76 -8.02 8.34 -12.26
N LEU A 77 -7.41 8.58 -11.09
CA LEU A 77 -6.75 9.86 -10.80
C LEU A 77 -5.52 10.07 -11.67
N ALA A 78 -4.75 9.02 -11.96
CA ALA A 78 -3.61 9.10 -12.86
C ALA A 78 -4.01 9.56 -14.27
N MET A 79 -5.09 9.01 -14.84
CA MET A 79 -5.66 9.48 -16.11
C MET A 79 -6.07 10.95 -16.04
N ARG A 80 -6.66 11.38 -14.92
CA ARG A 80 -7.10 12.77 -14.73
C ARG A 80 -5.94 13.75 -14.68
N TYR A 81 -4.80 13.34 -14.10
CA TYR A 81 -3.65 14.22 -13.83
C TYR A 81 -2.45 13.98 -14.74
N GLY A 82 -2.58 13.14 -15.77
CA GLY A 82 -1.51 12.89 -16.75
C GLY A 82 -0.32 12.14 -16.16
N VAL A 83 -0.56 11.29 -15.17
CA VAL A 83 0.44 10.39 -14.57
C VAL A 83 0.29 9.01 -15.21
N ASP A 84 1.36 8.24 -15.22
CA ASP A 84 1.33 6.86 -15.68
C ASP A 84 0.29 6.03 -14.90
N MET A 85 -0.73 5.58 -15.62
CA MET A 85 -1.86 4.85 -15.05
C MET A 85 -1.44 3.48 -14.48
N GLN A 86 -0.48 2.81 -15.13
CA GLN A 86 0.01 1.51 -14.70
C GLN A 86 0.81 1.63 -13.42
N LYS A 87 1.69 2.64 -13.31
CA LYS A 87 2.43 2.92 -12.08
C LYS A 87 1.50 3.23 -10.92
N ALA A 88 0.48 4.06 -11.15
CA ALA A 88 -0.51 4.40 -10.13
C ALA A 88 -1.33 3.19 -9.69
N TYR A 89 -1.76 2.35 -10.63
CA TYR A 89 -2.46 1.11 -10.34
C TYR A 89 -1.62 0.17 -9.48
N ILE A 90 -0.35 -0.07 -9.85
CA ILE A 90 0.57 -0.95 -9.12
C ILE A 90 0.84 -0.40 -7.72
N ALA A 91 1.11 0.90 -7.59
CA ALA A 91 1.33 1.54 -6.29
C ALA A 91 0.10 1.38 -5.38
N GLY A 92 -1.09 1.64 -5.91
CA GLY A 92 -2.34 1.44 -5.17
C GLY A 92 -2.61 -0.03 -4.82
N LEU A 93 -2.26 -0.97 -5.69
CA LEU A 93 -2.40 -2.41 -5.43
C LEU A 93 -1.45 -2.90 -4.32
N LEU A 94 -0.27 -2.31 -4.20
CA LEU A 94 0.76 -2.74 -3.24
C LEU A 94 0.81 -1.89 -1.96
N HIS A 95 0.07 -0.76 -1.87
CA HIS A 95 0.19 0.18 -0.76
C HIS A 95 0.06 -0.48 0.63
N ASP A 96 -0.84 -1.42 0.78
CA ASP A 96 -1.15 -2.13 2.03
C ASP A 96 -0.64 -3.58 2.07
N CYS A 97 0.31 -3.98 1.20
CA CYS A 97 0.79 -5.37 1.11
C CYS A 97 1.41 -5.91 2.43
N ALA A 98 1.89 -5.02 3.31
CA ALA A 98 2.40 -5.37 4.64
C ALA A 98 1.39 -5.10 5.79
N LYS A 99 0.13 -4.75 5.49
CA LYS A 99 -0.84 -4.34 6.51
C LYS A 99 -1.20 -5.43 7.50
N CYS A 100 -1.32 -6.66 7.03
CA CYS A 100 -1.67 -7.82 7.85
C CYS A 100 -0.49 -8.43 8.62
N VAL A 101 0.73 -7.90 8.45
CA VAL A 101 1.88 -8.30 9.27
C VAL A 101 1.64 -7.80 10.70
N PRO A 102 1.83 -8.62 11.75
CA PRO A 102 1.70 -8.18 13.14
C PRO A 102 2.66 -7.02 13.47
N ASP A 103 2.23 -6.08 14.31
CA ASP A 103 3.01 -4.86 14.59
C ASP A 103 4.40 -5.15 15.18
N THR A 104 4.52 -6.15 16.04
CA THR A 104 5.82 -6.60 16.58
C THR A 104 6.74 -7.13 15.48
N VAL A 105 6.20 -7.90 14.54
CA VAL A 105 6.95 -8.43 13.40
C VAL A 105 7.35 -7.32 12.44
N LYS A 106 6.48 -6.31 12.21
CA LYS A 106 6.85 -5.13 11.40
C LYS A 106 8.08 -4.44 11.97
N LEU A 107 8.13 -4.23 13.29
CA LEU A 107 9.27 -3.60 13.94
C LEU A 107 10.55 -4.44 13.82
N GLU A 108 10.44 -5.75 14.06
CA GLU A 108 11.56 -6.69 13.91
C GLU A 108 12.11 -6.70 12.48
N GLU A 109 11.23 -6.73 11.50
CA GLU A 109 11.63 -6.73 10.09
C GLU A 109 12.19 -5.38 9.64
N CYS A 110 11.63 -4.25 10.06
CA CYS A 110 12.22 -2.94 9.81
C CYS A 110 13.65 -2.87 10.34
N ASN A 111 13.88 -3.34 11.57
CA ASN A 111 15.24 -3.39 12.15
C ASN A 111 16.16 -4.33 11.37
N ARG A 112 15.67 -5.51 10.97
CA ARG A 112 16.44 -6.49 10.20
C ARG A 112 16.88 -5.96 8.84
N TYR A 113 16.02 -5.21 8.17
CA TYR A 113 16.26 -4.68 6.83
C TYR A 113 16.89 -3.28 6.82
N GLY A 114 17.22 -2.73 7.99
CA GLY A 114 17.82 -1.40 8.11
C GLY A 114 16.87 -0.27 7.73
N ILE A 115 15.56 -0.51 7.85
CA ILE A 115 14.54 0.53 7.61
C ILE A 115 14.48 1.43 8.85
N GLU A 116 14.70 2.72 8.65
CA GLU A 116 14.66 3.69 9.75
C GLU A 116 13.29 3.77 10.40
N VAL A 117 13.25 3.63 11.72
CA VAL A 117 12.04 3.73 12.55
C VAL A 117 12.20 4.92 13.48
N THR A 118 11.35 5.93 13.30
CA THR A 118 11.34 7.13 14.14
C THR A 118 10.76 6.85 15.54
N GLU A 119 11.03 7.72 16.52
CA GLU A 119 10.44 7.60 17.87
C GLU A 119 8.90 7.68 17.84
N PHE A 120 8.33 8.45 16.91
CA PHE A 120 6.89 8.51 16.73
C PHE A 120 6.33 7.15 16.25
N GLU A 121 7.00 6.52 15.31
CA GLU A 121 6.59 5.22 14.77
C GLU A 121 6.77 4.07 15.78
N LYS A 122 7.75 4.16 16.67
CA LYS A 122 7.88 3.20 17.78
C LYS A 122 6.66 3.20 18.72
N ASN A 123 5.99 4.35 18.84
CA ASN A 123 4.76 4.49 19.60
C ASN A 123 3.50 4.24 18.76
N SER A 124 3.67 4.03 17.45
CA SER A 124 2.58 3.88 16.46
C SER A 124 2.95 2.84 15.42
N LEU A 125 3.26 1.62 15.85
CA LEU A 125 3.83 0.53 15.03
C LEU A 125 2.98 0.19 13.80
N TYR A 126 1.68 0.48 13.86
CA TYR A 126 0.79 0.29 12.71
C TYR A 126 1.21 1.11 11.47
N LEU A 127 1.93 2.23 11.65
CA LEU A 127 2.43 3.06 10.55
C LEU A 127 3.56 2.38 9.75
N LEU A 128 4.27 1.44 10.37
CA LEU A 128 5.40 0.76 9.74
C LEU A 128 4.99 -0.07 8.51
N HIS A 129 3.69 -0.38 8.34
CA HIS A 129 3.25 -1.11 7.16
C HIS A 129 3.58 -0.39 5.85
N ALA A 130 3.60 0.94 5.84
CA ALA A 130 3.91 1.71 4.64
C ALA A 130 5.39 1.58 4.25
N LYS A 131 6.30 1.76 5.20
CA LYS A 131 7.74 1.60 4.99
C LYS A 131 8.11 0.16 4.64
N LEU A 132 7.59 -0.80 5.41
CA LEU A 132 7.81 -2.23 5.17
C LEU A 132 7.17 -2.66 3.84
N GLY A 133 6.01 -2.11 3.49
CA GLY A 133 5.34 -2.35 2.22
C GLY A 133 6.16 -1.86 1.02
N ALA A 134 6.80 -0.69 1.13
CA ALA A 134 7.72 -0.20 0.10
C ALA A 134 8.93 -1.13 -0.08
N TYR A 135 9.49 -1.64 1.03
CA TYR A 135 10.55 -2.64 0.99
C TYR A 135 10.07 -3.94 0.33
N TYR A 136 8.90 -4.44 0.71
CA TYR A 136 8.31 -5.63 0.10
C TYR A 136 8.03 -5.43 -1.39
N ALA A 137 7.52 -4.26 -1.79
CA ALA A 137 7.29 -3.96 -3.20
C ALA A 137 8.58 -4.16 -4.01
N LYS A 138 9.70 -3.68 -3.53
CA LYS A 138 11.00 -3.85 -4.17
C LYS A 138 11.51 -5.29 -4.12
N GLU A 139 11.59 -5.90 -2.95
CA GLU A 139 12.32 -7.16 -2.75
C GLU A 139 11.48 -8.41 -3.00
N LEU A 140 10.17 -8.37 -2.71
CA LEU A 140 9.28 -9.53 -2.85
C LEU A 140 8.43 -9.47 -4.12
N TYR A 141 7.99 -8.26 -4.52
CA TYR A 141 7.17 -8.07 -5.71
C TYR A 141 7.99 -7.61 -6.92
N HIS A 142 9.32 -7.43 -6.74
CA HIS A 142 10.28 -7.08 -7.79
C HIS A 142 9.92 -5.78 -8.53
N ILE A 143 9.44 -4.78 -7.80
CA ILE A 143 9.16 -3.45 -8.33
C ILE A 143 10.47 -2.65 -8.35
N GLU A 144 11.03 -2.44 -9.54
CA GLU A 144 12.27 -1.68 -9.72
C GLU A 144 12.04 -0.16 -9.77
N ASP A 145 10.81 0.27 -10.05
CA ASP A 145 10.46 1.69 -10.17
C ASP A 145 10.42 2.36 -8.80
N ALA A 146 11.40 3.22 -8.55
CA ALA A 146 11.52 3.94 -7.28
C ALA A 146 10.31 4.87 -6.99
N SER A 147 9.63 5.37 -8.02
CA SER A 147 8.46 6.23 -7.83
C SER A 147 7.26 5.46 -7.27
N ILE A 148 7.09 4.21 -7.67
CA ILE A 148 6.06 3.31 -7.11
C ILE A 148 6.38 3.01 -5.64
N CYS A 149 7.64 2.64 -5.34
CA CYS A 149 8.06 2.37 -3.96
C CYS A 149 7.90 3.61 -3.06
N SER A 150 8.21 4.80 -3.57
CA SER A 150 8.02 6.07 -2.85
C SER A 150 6.54 6.35 -2.57
N ALA A 151 5.66 6.14 -3.54
CA ALA A 151 4.22 6.31 -3.34
C ALA A 151 3.67 5.34 -2.28
N ILE A 152 4.16 4.09 -2.24
CA ILE A 152 3.82 3.12 -1.20
C ILE A 152 4.34 3.58 0.17
N TYR A 153 5.58 4.08 0.23
CA TYR A 153 6.22 4.53 1.46
C TYR A 153 5.44 5.68 2.13
N TRP A 154 4.95 6.63 1.35
CA TRP A 154 4.33 7.85 1.84
C TRP A 154 2.80 7.84 1.87
N HIS A 155 2.15 6.75 1.45
CA HIS A 155 0.68 6.72 1.30
C HIS A 155 -0.09 7.00 2.61
N THR A 156 0.50 6.71 3.77
CA THR A 156 -0.19 6.88 5.07
C THR A 156 0.04 8.26 5.68
N THR A 157 1.28 8.74 5.67
CA THR A 157 1.66 9.98 6.37
C THR A 157 1.75 11.19 5.44
N GLY A 158 1.99 10.96 4.17
CA GLY A 158 2.40 11.99 3.24
C GLY A 158 3.71 12.66 3.67
N HIS A 159 4.14 13.65 2.93
CA HIS A 159 5.26 14.55 3.27
C HIS A 159 5.15 15.85 2.48
N ALA A 160 5.93 16.88 2.90
CA ALA A 160 6.00 18.11 2.13
C ALA A 160 6.66 17.88 0.77
N GLY A 161 6.03 18.37 -0.30
CA GLY A 161 6.57 18.23 -1.66
C GLY A 161 6.36 16.86 -2.29
N MET A 162 5.28 16.15 -1.94
CA MET A 162 4.89 14.91 -2.61
C MET A 162 4.90 15.06 -4.14
N THR A 163 5.38 14.02 -4.81
CA THR A 163 5.20 13.88 -6.26
C THR A 163 3.73 13.64 -6.60
N LYS A 164 3.36 13.87 -7.85
CA LYS A 164 1.96 13.67 -8.27
C LYS A 164 1.48 12.22 -8.10
N LEU A 165 2.36 11.24 -8.23
CA LEU A 165 2.04 9.83 -7.97
C LEU A 165 1.79 9.56 -6.48
N GLU A 166 2.60 10.14 -5.60
CA GLU A 166 2.41 10.04 -4.14
C GLU A 166 1.10 10.67 -3.70
N GLU A 167 0.79 11.88 -4.20
CA GLU A 167 -0.49 12.55 -3.97
C GLU A 167 -1.69 11.70 -4.39
N ILE A 168 -1.58 11.04 -5.55
CA ILE A 168 -2.64 10.18 -6.09
C ILE A 168 -2.88 9.00 -5.17
N VAL A 169 -1.84 8.27 -4.76
CA VAL A 169 -2.02 7.08 -3.91
C VAL A 169 -2.51 7.47 -2.52
N TYR A 170 -1.98 8.56 -1.94
CA TYR A 170 -2.43 9.11 -0.67
C TYR A 170 -3.93 9.45 -0.67
N ILE A 171 -4.40 10.14 -1.71
CA ILE A 171 -5.82 10.50 -1.84
C ILE A 171 -6.67 9.28 -2.20
N ALA A 172 -6.20 8.40 -3.07
CA ALA A 172 -6.95 7.20 -3.46
C ALA A 172 -7.25 6.29 -2.27
N ASP A 173 -6.30 6.12 -1.34
CA ASP A 173 -6.52 5.39 -0.10
C ASP A 173 -7.64 6.02 0.73
N TYR A 174 -7.74 7.35 0.76
CA TYR A 174 -8.78 8.06 1.52
C TYR A 174 -10.16 7.96 0.88
N ILE A 175 -10.27 7.98 -0.46
CA ILE A 175 -11.54 8.18 -1.18
C ILE A 175 -12.09 6.93 -1.90
N GLU A 176 -11.41 5.81 -1.87
CA GLU A 176 -11.79 4.62 -2.62
C GLU A 176 -13.28 4.25 -2.42
N PRO A 177 -13.95 3.58 -3.39
CA PRO A 177 -15.41 3.44 -3.39
C PRO A 177 -16.01 2.72 -2.20
N TYR A 178 -15.24 1.85 -1.54
CA TYR A 178 -15.72 1.03 -0.42
C TYR A 178 -15.49 1.68 0.96
N ARG A 179 -14.77 2.81 1.00
CA ARG A 179 -14.61 3.58 2.23
C ARG A 179 -15.90 4.36 2.53
N ASN A 180 -16.40 4.23 3.75
CA ASN A 180 -17.68 4.83 4.17
C ASN A 180 -17.63 5.52 5.54
N HIS A 181 -16.47 5.57 6.20
CA HIS A 181 -16.33 6.08 7.56
C HIS A 181 -15.32 7.24 7.69
N ALA A 182 -15.04 7.97 6.61
CA ALA A 182 -14.18 9.14 6.65
C ALA A 182 -15.01 10.43 6.67
N GLN A 183 -14.50 11.47 7.35
CA GLN A 183 -15.16 12.78 7.37
C GLN A 183 -15.12 13.41 5.98
N ASN A 184 -16.16 14.16 5.64
CA ASN A 184 -16.26 14.93 4.39
C ASN A 184 -15.98 14.14 3.11
N LEU A 185 -16.17 12.82 3.14
CA LEU A 185 -15.77 11.90 2.07
C LEU A 185 -16.29 12.30 0.69
N ASP A 186 -17.58 12.68 0.58
CA ASP A 186 -18.18 13.08 -0.70
C ASP A 186 -17.57 14.37 -1.25
N THR A 187 -17.28 15.33 -0.36
CA THR A 187 -16.59 16.57 -0.73
C THR A 187 -15.16 16.28 -1.20
N ILE A 188 -14.44 15.43 -0.46
CA ILE A 188 -13.03 15.08 -0.80
C ILE A 188 -12.99 14.30 -2.12
N ARG A 189 -13.95 13.41 -2.39
CA ARG A 189 -14.09 12.73 -3.69
C ARG A 189 -14.22 13.72 -4.84
N GLN A 190 -15.07 14.76 -4.70
CA GLN A 190 -15.20 15.81 -5.72
C GLN A 190 -13.89 16.60 -5.85
N LEU A 191 -13.32 17.06 -4.74
CA LEU A 191 -12.06 17.80 -4.74
C LEU A 191 -10.92 17.02 -5.39
N ALA A 192 -10.85 15.71 -5.17
CA ALA A 192 -9.79 14.86 -5.72
C ALA A 192 -9.73 14.90 -7.26
N PHE A 193 -10.88 15.08 -7.93
CA PHE A 193 -10.93 15.22 -9.40
C PHE A 193 -10.86 16.66 -9.90
N MET A 194 -10.97 17.65 -8.98
CA MET A 194 -10.81 19.08 -9.31
C MET A 194 -9.37 19.57 -9.10
N GLY A 195 -8.69 19.09 -8.04
CA GLY A 195 -7.32 19.45 -7.71
C GLY A 195 -6.84 18.68 -6.47
N LEU A 196 -5.82 17.82 -6.64
CA LEU A 196 -5.29 16.95 -5.58
C LEU A 196 -4.86 17.75 -4.35
N GLU A 197 -4.20 18.88 -4.52
CA GLU A 197 -3.74 19.74 -3.43
C GLU A 197 -4.90 20.19 -2.53
N ARG A 198 -6.06 20.48 -3.11
CA ARG A 198 -7.27 20.86 -2.35
C ARG A 198 -7.82 19.67 -1.57
N ALA A 199 -7.81 18.49 -2.16
CA ALA A 199 -8.23 17.27 -1.50
C ALA A 199 -7.28 16.92 -0.35
N ILE A 200 -5.97 17.00 -0.56
CA ILE A 200 -4.95 16.77 0.47
C ILE A 200 -5.11 17.77 1.62
N TYR A 201 -5.28 19.06 1.30
CA TYR A 201 -5.53 20.09 2.32
C TYR A 201 -6.75 19.75 3.17
N GLN A 202 -7.86 19.32 2.55
CA GLN A 202 -9.07 18.97 3.30
C GLN A 202 -8.85 17.72 4.16
N VAL A 203 -8.18 16.69 3.64
CA VAL A 203 -7.83 15.48 4.41
C VAL A 203 -6.98 15.84 5.62
N THR A 204 -5.92 16.63 5.43
CA THR A 204 -5.02 17.04 6.54
C THR A 204 -5.68 17.94 7.58
N LYS A 205 -6.74 18.65 7.20
CA LYS A 205 -7.53 19.46 8.13
C LYS A 205 -8.49 18.61 8.97
N ASP A 206 -8.97 17.51 8.39
CA ASP A 206 -9.98 16.63 9.01
C ASP A 206 -9.36 15.55 9.89
N THR A 207 -8.03 15.34 9.82
CA THR A 207 -7.25 14.37 10.59
C THR A 207 -6.46 15.03 11.71
#